data_5a77235c7f415ce04ec4d9bc4cb2cd86
#
_entry.id   5a77235c7f415ce04ec4d9bc4cb2cd86
#
_cell.length_a   1.000
_cell.length_b   1.000
_cell.length_c   1.000
_cell.angle_alpha   90.00
_cell.angle_beta   90.00
_cell.angle_gamma   90.00
#
_symmetry.space_group_name_H-M   'P 1'
#
loop_
_entity.id
_entity.type
_entity.pdbx_description
1 polymer ?
#
loop_
_entity_poly.entity_id
_entity_poly.type
_entity_poly.pdbx_seq_one_letter_code
_entity_poly.pdbx_strand_id
1 'polypeptide(L)'
;MGIEDIYWITPEFSVIVAGVVGLLVGSFLNVVIHRLPLMMQAQWEAELEEALAQQNPAAAEAAPPVEKKAPFNLLVPRSRCPHCGHQITALENIPVLSWLFLRGACRECRKPIPVRYPLVELLTGVLAAASVWHLGFGVTGIAAAIFCCVLVALTFIDYDTQLLPDSLTLPLLWGGLLLNLTSHGMALLPDAVIGAMTGYLSLWSVYWLFKLITGKEGMGYGDFKLLAALGAWFGWQALPAIILMSSVIGAVVGVGLILFKGHGRSQPIPFGPYLAGAGLAMLFLGGQVMTWMGVGVQPSVIIGP
;
A
#
# COMPACT_ATOMS: atom_id res chain seq x y z
N MET A 1 -16.21 7.96 28.71
CA MET A 1 -15.23 6.94 29.09
C MET A 1 -14.28 6.84 27.94
N GLY A 2 -13.18 7.59 28.00
CA GLY A 2 -12.16 7.58 26.94
C GLY A 2 -11.27 6.36 27.10
N ILE A 3 -10.63 5.94 26.02
CA ILE A 3 -9.64 4.84 26.01
C ILE A 3 -8.44 5.20 26.93
N GLU A 4 -8.33 6.45 27.36
CA GLU A 4 -7.32 6.96 28.27
C GLU A 4 -7.43 6.45 29.72
N ASP A 5 -8.57 5.87 30.11
CA ASP A 5 -8.80 5.39 31.48
C ASP A 5 -8.30 3.95 31.73
N ILE A 6 -7.62 3.34 30.77
CA ILE A 6 -7.06 2.00 30.94
C ILE A 6 -5.64 2.11 31.51
N TYR A 7 -5.53 2.41 32.79
CA TYR A 7 -4.30 2.56 33.58
C TYR A 7 -3.33 1.35 33.58
N TRP A 8 -3.63 0.27 32.88
CA TRP A 8 -2.82 -0.95 32.83
C TRP A 8 -1.94 -1.08 31.59
N ILE A 9 -2.09 -0.19 30.61
CA ILE A 9 -1.33 -0.27 29.36
C ILE A 9 -0.20 0.76 29.41
N THR A 10 1.01 0.29 29.73
CA THR A 10 2.19 1.17 29.59
C THR A 10 2.45 1.47 28.10
N PRO A 11 3.07 2.64 27.79
CA PRO A 11 3.43 2.98 26.41
C PRO A 11 4.23 1.88 25.71
N GLU A 12 5.17 1.26 26.43
CA GLU A 12 6.03 0.18 25.90
C GLU A 12 5.19 -1.06 25.56
N PHE A 13 4.23 -1.42 26.40
CA PHE A 13 3.36 -2.57 26.16
C PHE A 13 2.50 -2.35 24.90
N SER A 14 1.94 -1.15 24.72
CA SER A 14 1.13 -0.82 23.54
C SER A 14 1.94 -0.88 22.24
N VAL A 15 3.20 -0.46 22.25
CA VAL A 15 4.14 -0.53 21.12
C VAL A 15 4.45 -1.99 20.78
N ILE A 16 4.71 -2.83 21.79
CA ILE A 16 4.98 -4.26 21.57
C ILE A 16 3.74 -4.94 20.97
N VAL A 17 2.54 -4.66 21.51
CA VAL A 17 1.29 -5.21 20.98
C VAL A 17 1.06 -4.76 19.54
N ALA A 18 1.26 -3.47 19.25
CA ALA A 18 1.15 -2.95 17.88
C ALA A 18 2.13 -3.65 16.92
N GLY A 19 3.36 -3.88 17.35
CA GLY A 19 4.36 -4.61 16.58
C GLY A 19 3.94 -6.05 16.29
N VAL A 20 3.46 -6.78 17.30
CA VAL A 20 2.99 -8.17 17.15
C VAL A 20 1.77 -8.22 16.22
N VAL A 21 0.79 -7.35 16.42
CA VAL A 21 -0.37 -7.27 15.54
C VAL A 21 0.07 -6.90 14.11
N GLY A 22 1.00 -5.97 13.98
CA GLY A 22 1.59 -5.59 12.69
C GLY A 22 2.27 -6.76 11.97
N LEU A 23 3.00 -7.61 12.68
CA LEU A 23 3.59 -8.84 12.13
C LEU A 23 2.49 -9.79 11.59
N LEU A 24 1.41 -10.01 12.36
CA LEU A 24 0.29 -10.86 11.95
C LEU A 24 -0.42 -10.29 10.71
N VAL A 25 -0.67 -8.98 10.72
CA VAL A 25 -1.21 -8.27 9.55
C VAL A 25 -0.27 -8.41 8.35
N GLY A 26 1.04 -8.26 8.53
CA GLY A 26 2.05 -8.43 7.49
C GLY A 26 2.02 -9.81 6.83
N SER A 27 1.82 -10.87 7.63
CA SER A 27 1.64 -12.22 7.10
C SER A 27 0.38 -12.31 6.22
N PHE A 28 -0.73 -11.68 6.62
CA PHE A 28 -1.92 -11.57 5.78
C PHE A 28 -1.69 -10.68 4.54
N LEU A 29 -0.93 -9.60 4.65
CA LEU A 29 -0.59 -8.74 3.51
C LEU A 29 0.16 -9.50 2.42
N ASN A 30 0.98 -10.47 2.74
CA ASN A 30 1.59 -11.36 1.74
C ASN A 30 0.54 -12.08 0.88
N VAL A 31 -0.60 -12.47 1.48
CA VAL A 31 -1.73 -13.06 0.74
C VAL A 31 -2.42 -12.00 -0.12
N VAL A 32 -2.66 -10.81 0.42
CA VAL A 32 -3.27 -9.69 -0.31
C VAL A 32 -2.42 -9.31 -1.52
N ILE A 33 -1.12 -9.08 -1.32
CA ILE A 33 -0.16 -8.70 -2.37
C ILE A 33 -0.17 -9.70 -3.52
N HIS A 34 -0.26 -10.99 -3.22
CA HIS A 34 -0.25 -12.02 -4.25
C HIS A 34 -1.61 -12.23 -4.91
N ARG A 35 -2.70 -12.27 -4.12
CA ARG A 35 -4.01 -12.68 -4.64
C ARG A 35 -4.84 -11.55 -5.20
N LEU A 36 -4.75 -10.34 -4.64
CA LEU A 36 -5.59 -9.23 -5.07
C LEU A 36 -5.41 -8.89 -6.56
N PRO A 37 -4.19 -8.78 -7.11
CA PRO A 37 -4.01 -8.58 -8.54
C PRO A 37 -4.58 -9.71 -9.39
N LEU A 38 -4.42 -10.98 -8.96
CA LEU A 38 -4.98 -12.14 -9.67
C LEU A 38 -6.51 -12.13 -9.68
N MET A 39 -7.13 -11.73 -8.57
CA MET A 39 -8.58 -11.59 -8.48
C MET A 39 -9.08 -10.49 -9.41
N MET A 40 -8.37 -9.35 -9.47
CA MET A 40 -8.70 -8.26 -10.39
C MET A 40 -8.59 -8.68 -11.85
N GLN A 41 -7.51 -9.39 -12.21
CA GLN A 41 -7.33 -9.92 -13.57
C GLN A 41 -8.47 -10.87 -13.95
N ALA A 42 -8.84 -11.79 -13.05
CA ALA A 42 -9.93 -12.72 -13.29
C ALA A 42 -11.29 -12.01 -13.44
N GLN A 43 -11.51 -10.91 -12.72
CA GLN A 43 -12.71 -10.08 -12.87
C GLN A 43 -12.73 -9.37 -14.23
N TRP A 44 -11.63 -8.74 -14.64
CA TRP A 44 -11.53 -8.10 -15.96
C TRP A 44 -11.71 -9.08 -17.12
N GLU A 45 -11.13 -10.28 -17.01
CA GLU A 45 -11.34 -11.34 -18.00
C GLU A 45 -12.84 -11.72 -18.11
N ALA A 46 -13.51 -11.90 -16.98
CA ALA A 46 -14.93 -12.22 -16.96
C ALA A 46 -15.80 -11.09 -17.53
N GLU A 47 -15.52 -9.84 -17.16
CA GLU A 47 -16.23 -8.68 -17.71
C GLU A 47 -16.03 -8.55 -19.25
N LEU A 48 -14.82 -8.82 -19.72
CA LEU A 48 -14.51 -8.81 -21.14
C LEU A 48 -15.25 -9.94 -21.89
N GLU A 49 -15.25 -11.17 -21.33
CA GLU A 49 -15.99 -12.30 -21.89
C GLU A 49 -17.49 -11.98 -21.96
N GLU A 50 -18.08 -11.41 -20.92
CA GLU A 50 -19.49 -10.99 -20.92
C GLU A 50 -19.77 -9.90 -21.96
N ALA A 51 -18.89 -8.90 -22.09
CA ALA A 51 -19.05 -7.85 -23.08
C ALA A 51 -18.97 -8.39 -24.54
N LEU A 52 -18.06 -9.32 -24.79
CA LEU A 52 -17.93 -10.00 -26.08
C LEU A 52 -19.15 -10.89 -26.41
N ALA A 53 -19.67 -11.61 -25.41
CA ALA A 53 -20.87 -12.42 -25.53
C ALA A 53 -22.11 -11.56 -25.89
N GLN A 54 -22.23 -10.37 -25.30
CA GLN A 54 -23.30 -9.43 -25.62
C GLN A 54 -23.20 -8.87 -27.05
N GLN A 55 -21.97 -8.69 -27.57
CA GLN A 55 -21.76 -8.22 -28.95
C GLN A 55 -22.04 -9.30 -30.01
N ASN A 56 -21.85 -10.59 -29.68
CA ASN A 56 -22.08 -11.69 -30.60
C ASN A 56 -22.81 -12.88 -29.93
N PRO A 57 -24.13 -12.76 -29.71
CA PRO A 57 -24.91 -13.79 -29.00
C PRO A 57 -24.87 -15.18 -29.66
N ALA A 58 -24.83 -15.24 -31.00
CA ALA A 58 -24.76 -16.50 -31.74
C ALA A 58 -23.43 -17.27 -31.50
N ALA A 59 -22.33 -16.54 -31.31
CA ALA A 59 -21.06 -17.14 -30.98
C ALA A 59 -21.02 -17.58 -29.48
N ALA A 60 -21.69 -16.85 -28.61
CA ALA A 60 -21.79 -17.17 -27.20
C ALA A 60 -22.61 -18.47 -26.96
N GLU A 61 -23.69 -18.70 -27.72
CA GLU A 61 -24.48 -19.93 -27.66
C GLU A 61 -23.70 -21.16 -28.18
N ALA A 62 -22.78 -20.97 -29.11
CA ALA A 62 -21.93 -22.04 -29.67
C ALA A 62 -20.70 -22.35 -28.80
N ALA A 63 -20.40 -21.52 -27.81
CA ALA A 63 -19.26 -21.73 -26.92
C ALA A 63 -19.55 -22.87 -25.91
N PRO A 64 -18.55 -23.70 -25.58
CA PRO A 64 -18.72 -24.73 -24.55
C PRO A 64 -19.08 -24.09 -23.20
N PRO A 65 -19.89 -24.76 -22.35
CA PRO A 65 -20.24 -24.24 -21.05
C PRO A 65 -19.01 -23.86 -20.24
N VAL A 66 -18.95 -22.61 -19.77
CA VAL A 66 -17.84 -22.14 -18.94
C VAL A 66 -17.88 -22.96 -17.63
N GLU A 67 -16.88 -23.79 -17.42
CA GLU A 67 -16.73 -24.50 -16.14
C GLU A 67 -16.66 -23.48 -15.01
N LYS A 68 -17.54 -23.62 -14.02
CA LYS A 68 -17.51 -22.78 -12.81
C LYS A 68 -16.19 -22.99 -12.10
N LYS A 69 -15.25 -22.07 -12.28
CA LYS A 69 -13.98 -22.06 -11.56
C LYS A 69 -14.26 -22.08 -10.03
N ALA A 70 -13.51 -22.88 -9.29
CA ALA A 70 -13.61 -22.89 -7.84
C ALA A 70 -13.44 -21.49 -7.24
N PRO A 71 -14.13 -21.13 -6.14
CA PRO A 71 -14.03 -19.80 -5.57
C PRO A 71 -12.58 -19.48 -5.21
N PHE A 72 -12.09 -18.35 -5.74
CA PHE A 72 -10.75 -17.84 -5.47
C PHE A 72 -10.89 -16.44 -4.86
N ASN A 73 -10.52 -16.31 -3.58
CA ASN A 73 -10.55 -15.05 -2.84
C ASN A 73 -9.41 -14.99 -1.81
N LEU A 74 -9.41 -13.98 -0.95
CA LEU A 74 -8.35 -13.81 0.06
C LEU A 74 -8.35 -14.93 1.12
N LEU A 75 -9.46 -15.64 1.33
CA LEU A 75 -9.60 -16.68 2.33
C LEU A 75 -9.50 -18.09 1.74
N VAL A 76 -9.96 -18.28 0.51
CA VAL A 76 -10.06 -19.58 -0.16
C VAL A 76 -9.35 -19.54 -1.51
N PRO A 77 -8.54 -20.56 -1.83
CA PRO A 77 -8.11 -21.73 -1.03
C PRO A 77 -7.13 -21.34 0.08
N ARG A 78 -6.91 -22.22 1.08
CA ARG A 78 -5.86 -22.01 2.10
C ARG A 78 -4.47 -21.93 1.45
N SER A 79 -3.54 -21.21 2.11
CA SER A 79 -2.16 -21.07 1.62
C SER A 79 -1.47 -22.42 1.48
N ARG A 80 -0.79 -22.62 0.35
CA ARG A 80 -0.11 -23.88 0.00
C ARG A 80 1.26 -23.59 -0.59
N CYS A 81 2.17 -24.54 -0.41
CA CYS A 81 3.45 -24.49 -1.10
C CYS A 81 3.22 -24.64 -2.61
N PRO A 82 3.73 -23.72 -3.47
CA PRO A 82 3.53 -23.78 -4.92
C PRO A 82 4.22 -24.99 -5.58
N HIS A 83 5.18 -25.61 -4.92
CA HIS A 83 5.96 -26.71 -5.48
C HIS A 83 5.42 -28.10 -5.13
N CYS A 84 4.94 -28.33 -3.91
CA CYS A 84 4.48 -29.65 -3.48
C CYS A 84 3.00 -29.69 -3.07
N GLY A 85 2.30 -28.55 -3.05
CA GLY A 85 0.90 -28.49 -2.65
C GLY A 85 0.66 -28.62 -1.13
N HIS A 86 1.73 -28.79 -0.32
CA HIS A 86 1.63 -28.86 1.14
C HIS A 86 0.86 -27.66 1.69
N GLN A 87 -0.16 -27.93 2.50
CA GLN A 87 -1.00 -26.90 3.11
C GLN A 87 -0.30 -26.30 4.32
N ILE A 88 -0.04 -24.99 4.30
CA ILE A 88 0.65 -24.28 5.37
C ILE A 88 -0.24 -24.28 6.63
N THR A 89 0.29 -24.79 7.72
CA THR A 89 -0.37 -24.82 9.03
C THR A 89 -0.25 -23.48 9.75
N ALA A 90 -1.06 -23.25 10.81
CA ALA A 90 -0.98 -22.02 11.60
C ALA A 90 0.41 -21.82 12.25
N LEU A 91 1.07 -22.90 12.68
CA LEU A 91 2.42 -22.84 13.26
C LEU A 91 3.49 -22.49 12.21
N GLU A 92 3.31 -22.97 10.99
CA GLU A 92 4.19 -22.63 9.86
C GLU A 92 3.94 -21.21 9.31
N ASN A 93 2.88 -20.56 9.77
CA ASN A 93 2.51 -19.20 9.40
C ASN A 93 2.76 -18.17 10.51
N ILE A 94 3.48 -18.54 11.59
CA ILE A 94 3.91 -17.57 12.61
C ILE A 94 4.91 -16.61 11.95
N PRO A 95 4.60 -15.28 11.92
CA PRO A 95 5.38 -14.33 11.17
C PRO A 95 6.85 -14.34 11.57
N VAL A 96 7.75 -14.27 10.58
CA VAL A 96 9.22 -14.24 10.72
C VAL A 96 9.77 -15.48 11.41
N LEU A 97 9.20 -15.89 12.55
CA LEU A 97 9.72 -17.00 13.36
C LEU A 97 9.66 -18.33 12.62
N SER A 98 8.56 -18.64 11.95
CA SER A 98 8.42 -19.88 11.18
C SER A 98 9.47 -19.96 10.07
N TRP A 99 9.73 -18.85 9.38
CA TRP A 99 10.76 -18.78 8.34
C TRP A 99 12.16 -19.03 8.92
N LEU A 100 12.48 -18.47 10.08
CA LEU A 100 13.76 -18.70 10.78
C LEU A 100 13.90 -20.15 11.23
N PHE A 101 12.89 -20.73 11.88
CA PHE A 101 12.91 -22.13 12.34
C PHE A 101 13.00 -23.13 11.18
N LEU A 102 12.33 -22.86 10.07
CA LEU A 102 12.38 -23.67 8.86
C LEU A 102 13.62 -23.37 7.99
N ARG A 103 14.50 -22.46 8.43
CA ARG A 103 15.70 -22.02 7.70
C ARG A 103 15.39 -21.57 6.27
N GLY A 104 14.28 -20.86 6.11
CA GLY A 104 13.85 -20.34 4.82
C GLY A 104 13.42 -21.39 3.80
N ALA A 105 12.99 -22.58 4.21
CA ALA A 105 12.64 -23.68 3.31
C ALA A 105 11.28 -24.31 3.68
N CYS A 106 10.57 -24.83 2.69
CA CYS A 106 9.33 -25.57 2.92
C CYS A 106 9.60 -26.81 3.77
N ARG A 107 8.73 -27.11 4.72
CA ARG A 107 8.84 -28.26 5.63
C ARG A 107 8.87 -29.61 4.88
N GLU A 108 8.04 -29.75 3.84
CA GLU A 108 7.91 -30.99 3.09
C GLU A 108 8.96 -31.14 1.98
N CYS A 109 8.99 -30.21 1.03
CA CYS A 109 9.81 -30.35 -0.17
C CYS A 109 11.19 -29.65 -0.09
N ARG A 110 11.47 -28.93 1.00
CA ARG A 110 12.72 -28.20 1.23
C ARG A 110 13.06 -27.13 0.19
N LYS A 111 12.12 -26.78 -0.69
CA LYS A 111 12.30 -25.66 -1.62
C LYS A 111 12.38 -24.34 -0.87
N PRO A 112 13.25 -23.38 -1.28
CA PRO A 112 13.44 -22.13 -0.59
C PRO A 112 12.17 -21.27 -0.62
N ILE A 113 11.87 -20.63 0.52
CA ILE A 113 10.83 -19.62 0.68
C ILE A 113 11.49 -18.25 0.49
N PRO A 114 11.04 -17.40 -0.46
CA PRO A 114 11.63 -16.09 -0.70
C PRO A 114 11.69 -15.23 0.57
N VAL A 115 12.82 -14.55 0.78
CA VAL A 115 13.08 -13.63 1.90
C VAL A 115 12.06 -12.48 1.94
N ARG A 116 11.41 -12.19 0.83
CA ARG A 116 10.37 -11.18 0.72
C ARG A 116 9.23 -11.39 1.73
N TYR A 117 8.81 -12.64 2.00
CA TYR A 117 7.72 -12.93 2.94
C TYR A 117 8.03 -12.41 4.35
N PRO A 118 9.12 -12.84 5.02
CA PRO A 118 9.45 -12.31 6.34
C PRO A 118 9.83 -10.82 6.30
N LEU A 119 10.30 -10.29 5.16
CA LEU A 119 10.58 -8.86 5.02
C LEU A 119 9.29 -8.02 5.09
N VAL A 120 8.24 -8.41 4.39
CA VAL A 120 6.92 -7.73 4.45
C VAL A 120 6.36 -7.80 5.87
N GLU A 121 6.44 -8.96 6.52
CA GLU A 121 5.98 -9.15 7.89
C GLU A 121 6.73 -8.23 8.87
N LEU A 122 8.06 -8.25 8.82
CA LEU A 122 8.90 -7.44 9.69
C LEU A 122 8.68 -5.94 9.46
N LEU A 123 8.66 -5.50 8.19
CA LEU A 123 8.42 -4.11 7.82
C LEU A 123 7.07 -3.62 8.38
N THR A 124 6.02 -4.42 8.20
CA THR A 124 4.68 -4.08 8.69
C THR A 124 4.65 -4.01 10.21
N GLY A 125 5.29 -4.96 10.91
CA GLY A 125 5.39 -4.97 12.36
C GLY A 125 6.15 -3.76 12.90
N VAL A 126 7.30 -3.42 12.31
CA VAL A 126 8.11 -2.25 12.70
C VAL A 126 7.36 -0.95 12.47
N LEU A 127 6.70 -0.78 11.32
CA LEU A 127 5.94 0.43 11.01
C LEU A 127 4.73 0.59 11.92
N ALA A 128 4.03 -0.49 12.28
CA ALA A 128 2.92 -0.45 13.23
C ALA A 128 3.39 -0.06 14.62
N ALA A 129 4.48 -0.65 15.10
CA ALA A 129 5.11 -0.29 16.38
C ALA A 129 5.58 1.17 16.38
N ALA A 130 6.26 1.62 15.30
CA ALA A 130 6.74 2.99 15.16
C ALA A 130 5.59 4.01 15.13
N SER A 131 4.44 3.67 14.50
CA SER A 131 3.26 4.54 14.47
C SER A 131 2.70 4.78 15.88
N VAL A 132 2.58 3.71 16.69
CA VAL A 132 2.11 3.82 18.07
C VAL A 132 3.15 4.47 18.97
N TRP A 133 4.44 4.21 18.73
CA TRP A 133 5.53 4.88 19.45
C TRP A 133 5.53 6.40 19.20
N HIS A 134 5.35 6.81 17.94
CA HIS A 134 5.45 8.22 17.52
C HIS A 134 4.20 9.04 17.84
N LEU A 135 2.99 8.45 17.69
CA LEU A 135 1.70 9.14 17.79
C LEU A 135 0.89 8.75 19.05
N GLY A 136 1.45 7.87 19.87
CA GLY A 136 0.76 7.33 21.05
C GLY A 136 -0.26 6.22 20.70
N PHE A 137 -0.69 5.51 21.76
CA PHE A 137 -1.75 4.51 21.63
C PHE A 137 -3.11 5.22 21.67
N GLY A 138 -3.73 5.39 20.52
CA GLY A 138 -5.02 6.07 20.36
C GLY A 138 -5.50 6.00 18.93
N VAL A 139 -6.55 6.74 18.61
CA VAL A 139 -7.16 6.75 17.27
C VAL A 139 -6.13 7.11 16.19
N THR A 140 -5.32 8.14 16.42
CA THR A 140 -4.30 8.60 15.48
C THR A 140 -3.20 7.55 15.26
N GLY A 141 -2.66 6.95 16.33
CA GLY A 141 -1.61 5.94 16.21
C GLY A 141 -2.09 4.66 15.54
N ILE A 142 -3.32 4.21 15.83
CA ILE A 142 -3.94 3.04 15.17
C ILE A 142 -4.21 3.34 13.70
N ALA A 143 -4.77 4.51 13.38
CA ALA A 143 -5.02 4.93 12.00
C ALA A 143 -3.71 5.00 11.21
N ALA A 144 -2.64 5.55 11.79
CA ALA A 144 -1.31 5.59 11.19
C ALA A 144 -0.73 4.18 10.96
N ALA A 145 -0.94 3.24 11.88
CA ALA A 145 -0.53 1.85 11.69
C ALA A 145 -1.28 1.19 10.52
N ILE A 146 -2.58 1.41 10.40
CA ILE A 146 -3.39 0.95 9.26
C ILE A 146 -2.90 1.60 7.95
N PHE A 147 -2.65 2.90 7.96
CA PHE A 147 -2.07 3.63 6.82
C PHE A 147 -0.76 2.99 6.36
N CYS A 148 0.16 2.71 7.27
CA CYS A 148 1.43 2.03 6.97
C CYS A 148 1.20 0.65 6.35
N CYS A 149 0.29 -0.17 6.90
CA CYS A 149 -0.04 -1.48 6.37
C CYS A 149 -0.54 -1.40 4.91
N VAL A 150 -1.43 -0.45 4.61
CA VAL A 150 -1.97 -0.26 3.26
C VAL A 150 -0.86 0.22 2.30
N LEU A 151 -0.01 1.14 2.71
CA LEU A 151 1.13 1.59 1.88
C LEU A 151 2.12 0.47 1.60
N VAL A 152 2.40 -0.41 2.57
CA VAL A 152 3.23 -1.60 2.34
C VAL A 152 2.58 -2.50 1.28
N ALA A 153 1.29 -2.80 1.39
CA ALA A 153 0.59 -3.61 0.39
C ALA A 153 0.65 -2.97 -1.00
N LEU A 154 0.31 -1.68 -1.13
CA LEU A 154 0.35 -0.94 -2.40
C LEU A 154 1.75 -0.92 -3.01
N THR A 155 2.80 -0.73 -2.18
CA THR A 155 4.20 -0.74 -2.62
C THR A 155 4.56 -2.06 -3.30
N PHE A 156 4.24 -3.19 -2.68
CA PHE A 156 4.61 -4.49 -3.23
C PHE A 156 3.71 -4.93 -4.38
N ILE A 157 2.43 -4.54 -4.39
CA ILE A 157 1.54 -4.80 -5.53
C ILE A 157 2.01 -4.02 -6.75
N ASP A 158 2.30 -2.73 -6.60
CA ASP A 158 2.76 -1.90 -7.71
C ASP A 158 4.14 -2.33 -8.23
N TYR A 159 5.04 -2.74 -7.33
CA TYR A 159 6.34 -3.29 -7.71
C TYR A 159 6.22 -4.55 -8.59
N ASP A 160 5.24 -5.41 -8.31
CA ASP A 160 5.05 -6.68 -9.03
C ASP A 160 4.24 -6.54 -10.31
N THR A 161 3.19 -5.72 -10.29
CA THR A 161 2.13 -5.72 -11.30
C THR A 161 1.90 -4.36 -11.95
N GLN A 162 2.51 -3.29 -11.43
CA GLN A 162 2.28 -1.90 -11.83
C GLN A 162 0.80 -1.50 -11.72
N LEU A 163 0.09 -2.10 -10.75
CA LEU A 163 -1.29 -1.83 -10.44
C LEU A 163 -1.41 -1.26 -9.02
N LEU A 164 -2.24 -0.26 -8.86
CA LEU A 164 -2.65 0.28 -7.57
C LEU A 164 -4.17 0.08 -7.40
N PRO A 165 -4.59 -0.99 -6.70
CA PRO A 165 -5.99 -1.37 -6.60
C PRO A 165 -6.86 -0.30 -5.94
N ASP A 166 -7.99 0.02 -6.56
CA ASP A 166 -8.99 0.95 -6.01
C ASP A 166 -9.55 0.47 -4.67
N SER A 167 -9.62 -0.84 -4.49
CA SER A 167 -10.05 -1.47 -3.23
C SER A 167 -9.12 -1.17 -2.04
N LEU A 168 -7.91 -0.65 -2.28
CA LEU A 168 -6.97 -0.19 -1.25
C LEU A 168 -6.81 1.34 -1.28
N THR A 169 -6.66 1.96 -2.45
CA THR A 169 -6.41 3.41 -2.56
C THR A 169 -7.61 4.25 -2.15
N LEU A 170 -8.83 3.86 -2.53
CA LEU A 170 -10.03 4.62 -2.16
C LEU A 170 -10.37 4.52 -0.67
N PRO A 171 -10.38 3.32 -0.02
CA PRO A 171 -10.51 3.26 1.43
C PRO A 171 -9.42 4.03 2.18
N LEU A 172 -8.18 4.05 1.66
CA LEU A 172 -7.10 4.85 2.24
C LEU A 172 -7.44 6.35 2.18
N LEU A 173 -7.93 6.85 1.03
CA LEU A 173 -8.35 8.24 0.86
C LEU A 173 -9.48 8.61 1.83
N TRP A 174 -10.55 7.81 1.85
CA TRP A 174 -11.68 8.04 2.76
C TRP A 174 -11.28 7.93 4.22
N GLY A 175 -10.38 7.01 4.57
CA GLY A 175 -9.81 6.89 5.92
C GLY A 175 -9.12 8.17 6.37
N GLY A 176 -8.33 8.81 5.49
CA GLY A 176 -7.70 10.11 5.76
C GLY A 176 -8.70 11.23 6.01
N LEU A 177 -9.73 11.34 5.15
CA LEU A 177 -10.79 12.33 5.33
C LEU A 177 -11.59 12.10 6.62
N LEU A 178 -11.93 10.84 6.93
CA LEU A 178 -12.66 10.49 8.15
C LEU A 178 -11.83 10.79 9.40
N LEU A 179 -10.54 10.50 9.40
CA LEU A 179 -9.65 10.83 10.51
C LEU A 179 -9.61 12.34 10.72
N ASN A 180 -9.46 13.12 9.65
CA ASN A 180 -9.38 14.58 9.69
C ASN A 180 -10.73 15.28 9.97
N LEU A 181 -11.85 14.54 9.92
CA LEU A 181 -13.16 14.99 10.41
C LEU A 181 -13.24 14.99 11.94
N THR A 182 -12.38 14.21 12.60
CA THR A 182 -12.34 14.08 14.05
C THR A 182 -11.32 15.04 14.68
N SER A 183 -11.34 15.16 16.01
CA SER A 183 -10.29 15.90 16.78
C SER A 183 -8.91 15.22 16.74
N HIS A 184 -8.82 14.02 16.16
CA HIS A 184 -7.60 13.22 16.06
C HIS A 184 -6.92 13.32 14.67
N GLY A 185 -7.37 14.28 13.84
CA GLY A 185 -6.86 14.48 12.50
C GLY A 185 -5.40 14.95 12.44
N MET A 186 -4.75 14.64 11.34
CA MET A 186 -3.37 15.07 11.04
C MET A 186 -3.33 16.38 10.25
N ALA A 187 -4.47 16.81 9.69
CA ALA A 187 -4.65 18.07 8.99
C ALA A 187 -6.05 18.64 9.29
N LEU A 188 -6.27 19.91 9.00
CA LEU A 188 -7.62 20.47 9.01
C LEU A 188 -8.45 19.84 7.88
N LEU A 189 -9.72 19.55 8.12
CA LEU A 189 -10.59 18.93 7.12
C LEU A 189 -10.63 19.69 5.79
N PRO A 190 -10.73 21.04 5.75
CA PRO A 190 -10.66 21.78 4.48
C PRO A 190 -9.35 21.55 3.74
N ASP A 191 -8.21 21.51 4.44
CA ASP A 191 -6.90 21.25 3.85
C ASP A 191 -6.77 19.83 3.35
N ALA A 192 -7.36 18.85 4.04
CA ALA A 192 -7.41 17.45 3.61
C ALA A 192 -8.25 17.27 2.34
N VAL A 193 -9.41 17.94 2.25
CA VAL A 193 -10.25 17.92 1.05
C VAL A 193 -9.55 18.58 -0.14
N ILE A 194 -8.97 19.76 0.07
CA ILE A 194 -8.16 20.44 -0.96
C ILE A 194 -6.97 19.57 -1.34
N GLY A 195 -6.33 18.92 -0.36
CA GLY A 195 -5.23 17.99 -0.57
C GLY A 195 -5.61 16.79 -1.45
N ALA A 196 -6.76 16.18 -1.19
CA ALA A 196 -7.27 15.09 -2.02
C ALA A 196 -7.51 15.53 -3.48
N MET A 197 -8.16 16.69 -3.66
CA MET A 197 -8.43 17.25 -4.98
C MET A 197 -7.16 17.64 -5.72
N THR A 198 -6.28 18.40 -5.09
CA THR A 198 -5.05 18.89 -5.72
C THR A 198 -4.03 17.77 -5.93
N GLY A 199 -3.99 16.77 -5.03
CA GLY A 199 -3.18 15.57 -5.21
C GLY A 199 -3.55 14.81 -6.48
N TYR A 200 -4.84 14.56 -6.69
CA TYR A 200 -5.32 13.93 -7.91
C TYR A 200 -5.03 14.79 -9.16
N LEU A 201 -5.47 16.05 -9.13
CA LEU A 201 -5.41 16.94 -10.28
C LEU A 201 -3.98 17.29 -10.71
N SER A 202 -3.02 17.35 -9.80
CA SER A 202 -1.62 17.64 -10.12
C SER A 202 -1.02 16.59 -11.06
N LEU A 203 -1.07 15.30 -10.68
CA LEU A 203 -0.56 14.22 -11.53
C LEU A 203 -1.42 13.99 -12.77
N TRP A 204 -2.74 14.16 -12.66
CA TRP A 204 -3.65 14.11 -13.80
C TRP A 204 -3.30 15.18 -14.85
N SER A 205 -3.00 16.40 -14.42
CA SER A 205 -2.60 17.48 -15.32
C SER A 205 -1.25 17.19 -16.00
N VAL A 206 -0.28 16.67 -15.26
CA VAL A 206 1.03 16.25 -15.79
C VAL A 206 0.85 15.12 -16.81
N TYR A 207 0.01 14.12 -16.51
CA TYR A 207 -0.29 13.01 -17.42
C TYR A 207 -0.87 13.52 -18.75
N TRP A 208 -1.89 14.37 -18.70
CA TRP A 208 -2.50 14.90 -19.93
C TRP A 208 -1.55 15.79 -20.72
N LEU A 209 -0.79 16.63 -20.04
CA LEU A 209 0.23 17.46 -20.70
C LEU A 209 1.27 16.57 -21.42
N PHE A 210 1.77 15.54 -20.75
CA PHE A 210 2.70 14.59 -21.34
C PHE A 210 2.08 13.84 -22.53
N LYS A 211 0.86 13.34 -22.39
CA LYS A 211 0.14 12.61 -23.44
C LYS A 211 -0.13 13.48 -24.66
N LEU A 212 -0.49 14.75 -24.47
CA LEU A 212 -0.71 15.71 -25.57
C LEU A 212 0.60 16.03 -26.33
N ILE A 213 1.74 16.11 -25.62
CA ILE A 213 3.03 16.44 -26.25
C ILE A 213 3.66 15.22 -26.92
N THR A 214 3.58 14.03 -26.28
CA THR A 214 4.34 12.86 -26.72
C THR A 214 3.48 11.78 -27.41
N GLY A 215 2.16 11.84 -27.28
CA GLY A 215 1.23 10.80 -27.72
C GLY A 215 1.30 9.50 -26.91
N LYS A 216 2.10 9.45 -25.83
CA LYS A 216 2.33 8.25 -25.00
C LYS A 216 1.71 8.40 -23.61
N GLU A 217 1.32 7.28 -23.04
CA GLU A 217 0.89 7.23 -21.64
C GLU A 217 2.11 7.06 -20.74
N GLY A 218 2.37 8.04 -19.88
CA GLY A 218 3.59 8.09 -19.06
C GLY A 218 3.41 7.57 -17.63
N MET A 219 2.15 7.39 -17.15
CA MET A 219 1.85 7.09 -15.74
C MET A 219 0.48 6.42 -15.62
N GLY A 220 0.29 5.60 -14.61
CA GLY A 220 -1.00 4.96 -14.30
C GLY A 220 -1.96 5.88 -13.53
N TYR A 221 -3.26 5.69 -13.72
CA TYR A 221 -4.29 6.42 -12.96
C TYR A 221 -4.26 6.11 -11.45
N GLY A 222 -3.66 4.99 -11.06
CA GLY A 222 -3.51 4.60 -9.66
C GLY A 222 -2.64 5.55 -8.85
N ASP A 223 -1.58 6.10 -9.47
CA ASP A 223 -0.68 7.07 -8.83
C ASP A 223 -1.42 8.36 -8.43
N PHE A 224 -2.39 8.81 -9.26
CA PHE A 224 -3.19 10.00 -8.96
C PHE A 224 -4.05 9.78 -7.72
N LYS A 225 -4.65 8.57 -7.60
CA LYS A 225 -5.49 8.17 -6.47
C LYS A 225 -4.66 8.02 -5.20
N LEU A 226 -3.46 7.46 -5.33
CA LEU A 226 -2.54 7.35 -4.19
C LEU A 226 -2.09 8.72 -3.70
N LEU A 227 -1.70 9.63 -4.59
CA LEU A 227 -1.33 11.00 -4.19
C LEU A 227 -2.52 11.77 -3.61
N ALA A 228 -3.73 11.56 -4.13
CA ALA A 228 -4.96 12.08 -3.54
C ALA A 228 -5.19 11.56 -2.12
N ALA A 229 -4.95 10.25 -1.89
CA ALA A 229 -5.03 9.66 -0.57
C ALA A 229 -4.00 10.30 0.39
N LEU A 230 -2.76 10.48 -0.04
CA LEU A 230 -1.73 11.16 0.78
C LEU A 230 -2.12 12.60 1.10
N GLY A 231 -2.70 13.33 0.13
CA GLY A 231 -3.26 14.66 0.36
C GLY A 231 -4.43 14.68 1.34
N ALA A 232 -5.28 13.63 1.32
CA ALA A 232 -6.37 13.46 2.27
C ALA A 232 -5.87 13.22 3.71
N TRP A 233 -4.70 12.61 3.89
CA TRP A 233 -4.11 12.38 5.22
C TRP A 233 -3.37 13.62 5.76
N PHE A 234 -2.55 14.27 4.92
CA PHE A 234 -1.58 15.28 5.38
C PHE A 234 -1.93 16.71 4.96
N GLY A 235 -3.01 16.90 4.19
CA GLY A 235 -3.36 18.21 3.63
C GLY A 235 -2.57 18.57 2.37
N TRP A 236 -3.03 19.63 1.68
CA TRP A 236 -2.42 20.07 0.41
C TRP A 236 -1.00 20.63 0.59
N GLN A 237 -0.68 21.17 1.77
CA GLN A 237 0.64 21.73 2.08
C GLN A 237 1.76 20.68 2.02
N ALA A 238 1.43 19.41 2.29
CA ALA A 238 2.37 18.30 2.24
C ALA A 238 2.67 17.81 0.81
N LEU A 239 1.78 18.06 -0.14
CA LEU A 239 1.89 17.52 -1.51
C LEU A 239 3.18 17.92 -2.25
N PRO A 240 3.65 19.20 -2.21
CA PRO A 240 4.90 19.55 -2.85
C PRO A 240 6.10 18.75 -2.33
N ALA A 241 6.15 18.51 -1.01
CA ALA A 241 7.19 17.70 -0.39
C ALA A 241 7.12 16.24 -0.86
N ILE A 242 5.92 15.66 -0.85
CA ILE A 242 5.68 14.27 -1.26
C ILE A 242 6.07 14.07 -2.73
N ILE A 243 5.65 14.97 -3.62
CA ILE A 243 5.98 14.91 -5.05
C ILE A 243 7.48 15.05 -5.26
N LEU A 244 8.13 15.99 -4.57
CA LEU A 244 9.57 16.21 -4.70
C LEU A 244 10.35 14.98 -4.23
N MET A 245 10.06 14.46 -3.03
CA MET A 245 10.73 13.29 -2.47
C MET A 245 10.55 12.06 -3.36
N SER A 246 9.31 11.76 -3.78
CA SER A 246 9.03 10.61 -4.64
C SER A 246 9.71 10.72 -5.99
N SER A 247 9.71 11.92 -6.60
CA SER A 247 10.33 12.16 -7.89
C SER A 247 11.86 12.07 -7.84
N VAL A 248 12.49 12.63 -6.80
CA VAL A 248 13.95 12.56 -6.63
C VAL A 248 14.39 11.11 -6.38
N ILE A 249 13.73 10.40 -5.47
CA ILE A 249 14.06 8.99 -5.20
C ILE A 249 13.82 8.13 -6.43
N GLY A 250 12.68 8.31 -7.11
CA GLY A 250 12.35 7.59 -8.35
C GLY A 250 13.38 7.85 -9.45
N ALA A 251 13.81 9.10 -9.63
CA ALA A 251 14.84 9.46 -10.60
C ALA A 251 16.21 8.81 -10.26
N VAL A 252 16.63 8.87 -9.00
CA VAL A 252 17.89 8.26 -8.54
C VAL A 252 17.88 6.74 -8.76
N VAL A 253 16.79 6.07 -8.37
CA VAL A 253 16.65 4.62 -8.58
C VAL A 253 16.57 4.29 -10.07
N GLY A 254 15.79 5.05 -10.86
CA GLY A 254 15.66 4.85 -12.29
C GLY A 254 16.99 5.00 -13.04
N VAL A 255 17.75 6.06 -12.75
CA VAL A 255 19.10 6.26 -13.31
C VAL A 255 20.03 5.11 -12.86
N GLY A 256 19.97 4.70 -11.58
CA GLY A 256 20.75 3.59 -11.08
C GLY A 256 20.44 2.27 -11.82
N LEU A 257 19.18 1.96 -12.07
CA LEU A 257 18.79 0.76 -12.82
C LEU A 257 19.29 0.76 -14.27
N ILE A 258 19.26 1.94 -14.92
CA ILE A 258 19.78 2.10 -16.29
C ILE A 258 21.30 1.89 -16.31
N LEU A 259 22.03 2.49 -15.37
CA LEU A 259 23.50 2.46 -15.35
C LEU A 259 24.06 1.10 -14.93
N PHE A 260 23.44 0.42 -13.93
CA PHE A 260 24.02 -0.78 -13.32
C PHE A 260 23.38 -2.08 -13.79
N LYS A 261 22.11 -2.09 -14.24
CA LYS A 261 21.41 -3.30 -14.66
C LYS A 261 21.08 -3.36 -16.16
N GLY A 262 21.48 -2.36 -16.95
CA GLY A 262 21.17 -2.33 -18.38
C GLY A 262 19.67 -2.27 -18.68
N HIS A 263 18.88 -1.73 -17.75
CA HIS A 263 17.44 -1.59 -17.89
C HIS A 263 17.14 -0.74 -19.14
N GLY A 264 16.39 -1.28 -20.09
CA GLY A 264 16.05 -0.56 -21.31
C GLY A 264 15.25 0.70 -20.96
N ARG A 265 15.56 1.83 -21.60
CA ARG A 265 14.86 3.12 -21.41
C ARG A 265 13.34 3.07 -21.63
N SER A 266 12.85 2.00 -22.23
CA SER A 266 11.42 1.77 -22.51
C SER A 266 10.72 0.88 -21.49
N GLN A 267 11.41 0.34 -20.46
CA GLN A 267 10.77 -0.46 -19.44
C GLN A 267 10.16 0.47 -18.38
N PRO A 268 8.86 0.37 -18.12
CA PRO A 268 8.20 1.21 -17.12
C PRO A 268 8.70 0.87 -15.71
N ILE A 269 8.91 1.90 -14.91
CA ILE A 269 9.31 1.78 -13.50
C ILE A 269 8.08 2.14 -12.67
N PRO A 270 7.67 1.29 -11.71
CA PRO A 270 6.53 1.59 -10.85
C PRO A 270 6.81 2.86 -10.03
N PHE A 271 5.87 3.80 -10.00
CA PHE A 271 6.01 5.07 -9.27
C PHE A 271 5.40 5.01 -7.87
N GLY A 272 4.41 4.14 -7.67
CA GLY A 272 3.71 3.96 -6.38
C GLY A 272 4.62 3.68 -5.18
N PRO A 273 5.69 2.84 -5.28
CA PRO A 273 6.62 2.62 -4.18
C PRO A 273 7.30 3.90 -3.69
N TYR A 274 7.62 4.84 -4.58
CA TYR A 274 8.25 6.11 -4.21
C TYR A 274 7.25 7.07 -3.58
N LEU A 275 6.01 7.10 -4.08
CA LEU A 275 4.90 7.85 -3.45
C LEU A 275 4.59 7.30 -2.06
N ALA A 276 4.50 5.99 -1.92
CA ALA A 276 4.26 5.35 -0.62
C ALA A 276 5.41 5.63 0.36
N GLY A 277 6.66 5.54 -0.10
CA GLY A 277 7.83 5.89 0.70
C GLY A 277 7.84 7.36 1.14
N ALA A 278 7.46 8.28 0.24
CA ALA A 278 7.30 9.70 0.58
C ALA A 278 6.16 9.93 1.59
N GLY A 279 5.06 9.20 1.47
CA GLY A 279 3.95 9.21 2.44
C GLY A 279 4.39 8.71 3.82
N LEU A 280 5.18 7.63 3.90
CA LEU A 280 5.77 7.15 5.16
C LEU A 280 6.75 8.18 5.73
N ALA A 281 7.60 8.80 4.90
CA ALA A 281 8.49 9.86 5.36
C ALA A 281 7.72 11.06 5.90
N MET A 282 6.61 11.43 5.26
CA MET A 282 5.74 12.50 5.77
C MET A 282 5.11 12.14 7.12
N LEU A 283 4.73 10.89 7.33
CA LEU A 283 4.15 10.44 8.61
C LEU A 283 5.13 10.59 9.78
N PHE A 284 6.39 10.19 9.59
CA PHE A 284 7.38 10.14 10.67
C PHE A 284 8.29 11.38 10.75
N LEU A 285 8.51 12.05 9.64
CA LEU A 285 9.47 13.18 9.52
C LEU A 285 8.80 14.46 9.02
N GLY A 286 7.47 14.49 8.91
CA GLY A 286 6.75 15.60 8.28
C GLY A 286 7.03 16.95 8.90
N GLY A 287 7.15 17.06 10.23
CA GLY A 287 7.51 18.30 10.90
C GLY A 287 8.87 18.85 10.47
N GLN A 288 9.87 17.97 10.35
CA GLN A 288 11.21 18.34 9.91
C GLN A 288 11.23 18.73 8.42
N VAL A 289 10.52 17.95 7.60
CA VAL A 289 10.42 18.21 6.15
C VAL A 289 9.73 19.54 5.87
N MET A 290 8.62 19.83 6.53
CA MET A 290 7.88 21.09 6.38
C MET A 290 8.69 22.30 6.86
N THR A 291 9.39 22.17 7.99
CA THR A 291 10.30 23.20 8.48
C THR A 291 11.43 23.49 7.51
N TRP A 292 12.03 22.43 6.93
CA TRP A 292 13.08 22.55 5.94
C TRP A 292 12.60 23.22 4.64
N MET A 293 11.36 23.00 4.25
CA MET A 293 10.73 23.67 3.11
C MET A 293 10.27 25.12 3.39
N GLY A 294 10.47 25.64 4.60
CA GLY A 294 10.04 26.98 4.99
C GLY A 294 8.53 27.14 5.11
N VAL A 295 7.79 26.05 5.14
CA VAL A 295 6.35 26.04 5.41
C VAL A 295 6.18 26.02 6.92
N GLY A 296 5.61 27.09 7.49
CA GLY A 296 5.36 27.18 8.92
C GLY A 296 4.49 25.99 9.36
N VAL A 297 5.03 25.19 10.28
CA VAL A 297 4.30 24.05 10.86
C VAL A 297 3.16 24.62 11.69
N GLN A 298 1.92 24.42 11.28
CA GLN A 298 0.80 24.63 12.18
C GLN A 298 0.89 23.61 13.32
N PRO A 299 0.86 24.02 14.60
CA PRO A 299 1.06 23.12 15.75
C PRO A 299 0.06 21.96 15.84
N SER A 300 -1.03 22.01 15.07
CA SER A 300 -2.06 20.95 15.01
C SER A 300 -1.66 19.74 14.18
N VAL A 301 -0.57 19.79 13.43
CA VAL A 301 -0.28 18.79 12.37
C VAL A 301 0.70 17.71 12.79
N ILE A 302 1.59 17.92 13.74
CA ILE A 302 2.56 16.88 14.17
C ILE A 302 3.11 17.26 15.55
N ILE A 303 2.42 16.92 16.61
CA ILE A 303 3.03 16.88 17.93
C ILE A 303 2.83 15.46 18.47
N GLY A 304 3.83 14.59 18.21
CA GLY A 304 4.17 13.57 19.18
C GLY A 304 4.93 14.27 20.33
N PRO A 305 4.85 13.76 21.55
CA PRO A 305 5.50 14.31 22.73
C PRO A 305 6.99 14.43 22.57
#